data_a7b7a200a8136c23e2626a89bd15c78f
#
_entry.id   a7b7a200a8136c23e2626a89bd15c78f
#
_cell.length_a   1.000
_cell.length_b   1.000
_cell.length_c   1.000
_cell.angle_alpha   90.00
_cell.angle_beta   90.00
_cell.angle_gamma   90.00
#
_symmetry.space_group_name_H-M   'P 1'
#
loop_
_entity.id
_entity.type
_entity.pdbx_description
1 polymer ?
#
loop_
_entity_poly.entity_id
_entity_poly.type
_entity_poly.pdbx_seq_one_letter_code
_entity_poly.pdbx_strand_id
1 'polypeptide(L)'
;MSPFFAIIASYFLLKEKVAPYQAVCVLLAFIGALFILRPGFDSMVTIPALIGLLGGLGAGIAYTMVRILGGHGVKGPIIVFAFSLFSVLVTAPYLVFAYKPMSMQQFLCLMLAGIAAAGGQFSITAAYTHAPAKEISVFDYMQIVFSSLLGIFILHEMPTVFSVIGYVIIIGASIIMFLLNRRKDRTSETV
;
A
#
# COMPACT_ATOMS: atom_id res chain seq x y z
N MET A 1 2.77 4.21 -4.79
CA MET A 1 2.08 5.51 -4.96
C MET A 1 0.80 5.63 -4.12
N SER A 2 0.08 4.53 -3.86
CA SER A 2 -1.19 4.52 -3.12
C SER A 2 -1.17 5.23 -1.76
N PRO A 3 -0.14 5.09 -0.88
CA PRO A 3 -0.15 5.76 0.42
C PRO A 3 -0.16 7.29 0.33
N PHE A 4 0.54 7.84 -0.64
CA PHE A 4 0.55 9.28 -0.90
C PHE A 4 -0.84 9.78 -1.31
N PHE A 5 -1.49 9.08 -2.23
CA PHE A 5 -2.85 9.43 -2.67
C PHE A 5 -3.89 9.18 -1.58
N ALA A 6 -3.70 8.19 -0.70
CA ALA A 6 -4.60 7.96 0.43
C ALA A 6 -4.63 9.16 1.40
N ILE A 7 -3.49 9.77 1.69
CA ILE A 7 -3.43 10.99 2.52
C ILE A 7 -4.12 12.16 1.83
N ILE A 8 -3.87 12.37 0.54
CA ILE A 8 -4.52 13.44 -0.22
C ILE A 8 -6.04 13.23 -0.23
N ALA A 9 -6.50 12.01 -0.54
CA ALA A 9 -7.92 11.69 -0.55
C ALA A 9 -8.56 11.85 0.84
N SER A 10 -7.88 11.41 1.90
CA SER A 10 -8.33 11.56 3.28
C SER A 10 -8.44 13.03 3.70
N TYR A 11 -7.49 13.87 3.29
CA TYR A 11 -7.57 15.31 3.55
C TYR A 11 -8.80 15.97 2.90
N PHE A 12 -9.09 15.64 1.63
CA PHE A 12 -10.23 16.21 0.91
C PHE A 12 -11.58 15.62 1.33
N LEU A 13 -11.67 14.30 1.51
CA LEU A 13 -12.93 13.59 1.76
C LEU A 13 -13.31 13.57 3.23
N LEU A 14 -12.34 13.36 4.12
CA LEU A 14 -12.56 13.24 5.56
C LEU A 14 -12.20 14.53 6.32
N LYS A 15 -11.59 15.51 5.63
CA LYS A 15 -11.06 16.75 6.25
C LYS A 15 -10.11 16.47 7.42
N GLU A 16 -9.40 15.34 7.36
CA GLU A 16 -8.40 14.97 8.37
C GLU A 16 -7.23 15.96 8.31
N LYS A 17 -6.94 16.63 9.43
CA LYS A 17 -5.78 17.52 9.52
C LYS A 17 -4.50 16.69 9.54
N VAL A 18 -3.64 16.92 8.57
CA VAL A 18 -2.32 16.30 8.48
C VAL A 18 -1.30 17.19 9.19
N ALA A 19 -0.61 16.66 10.18
CA ALA A 19 0.45 17.42 10.85
C ALA A 19 1.68 17.53 9.92
N PRO A 20 2.46 18.64 9.98
CA PRO A 20 3.61 18.84 9.09
C PRO A 20 4.62 17.69 9.12
N TYR A 21 4.90 17.13 10.30
CA TYR A 21 5.81 16.00 10.42
C TYR A 21 5.31 14.73 9.71
N GLN A 22 3.98 14.49 9.71
CA GLN A 22 3.36 13.37 9.00
C GLN A 22 3.53 13.51 7.49
N ALA A 23 3.27 14.71 6.96
CA ALA A 23 3.49 15.02 5.55
C ALA A 23 4.97 14.80 5.15
N VAL A 24 5.90 15.27 5.98
CA VAL A 24 7.35 15.09 5.73
C VAL A 24 7.73 13.60 5.75
N CYS A 25 7.26 12.82 6.73
CA CYS A 25 7.56 11.38 6.78
C CYS A 25 7.05 10.64 5.55
N VAL A 26 5.83 10.96 5.07
CA VAL A 26 5.26 10.33 3.88
C VAL A 26 6.01 10.74 2.61
N LEU A 27 6.40 12.01 2.49
CA LEU A 27 7.23 12.47 1.37
C LEU A 27 8.60 11.79 1.37
N LEU A 28 9.24 11.64 2.53
CA LEU A 28 10.50 10.91 2.65
C LEU A 28 10.35 9.45 2.25
N ALA A 29 9.30 8.76 2.73
CA ALA A 29 9.03 7.38 2.34
C ALA A 29 8.75 7.25 0.83
N PHE A 30 8.07 8.22 0.23
CA PHE A 30 7.85 8.29 -1.21
C PHE A 30 9.17 8.46 -1.97
N ILE A 31 10.04 9.36 -1.53
CA ILE A 31 11.38 9.54 -2.12
C ILE A 31 12.18 8.25 -1.99
N GLY A 32 12.17 7.58 -0.84
CA GLY A 32 12.80 6.28 -0.64
C GLY A 32 12.29 5.22 -1.62
N ALA A 33 10.98 5.18 -1.87
CA ALA A 33 10.38 4.30 -2.86
C ALA A 33 10.86 4.60 -4.30
N LEU A 34 11.04 5.88 -4.66
CA LEU A 34 11.59 6.27 -5.95
C LEU A 34 13.04 5.80 -6.12
N PHE A 35 13.87 5.84 -5.07
CA PHE A 35 15.23 5.29 -5.09
C PHE A 35 15.25 3.79 -5.37
N ILE A 36 14.28 3.04 -4.84
CA ILE A 36 14.16 1.58 -5.07
C ILE A 36 13.67 1.29 -6.48
N LEU A 37 12.59 1.96 -6.91
CA LEU A 37 11.92 1.70 -8.18
C LEU A 37 12.71 2.19 -9.40
N ARG A 38 13.58 3.19 -9.20
CA ARG A 38 14.42 3.79 -10.28
C ARG A 38 13.62 4.00 -11.57
N PRO A 39 12.58 4.85 -11.57
CA PRO A 39 11.86 5.11 -12.80
C PRO A 39 12.84 5.66 -13.85
N GLY A 40 13.09 4.88 -14.92
CA GLY A 40 13.89 5.34 -16.03
C GLY A 40 13.21 6.49 -16.75
N PHE A 41 13.99 7.46 -17.22
CA PHE A 41 13.49 8.59 -18.01
C PHE A 41 13.34 8.27 -19.50
N ASP A 42 13.41 7.00 -19.89
CA ASP A 42 13.23 6.59 -21.28
C ASP A 42 11.77 6.79 -21.71
N SER A 43 11.60 7.39 -22.88
CA SER A 43 10.33 7.79 -23.48
C SER A 43 9.32 6.63 -23.69
N MET A 44 9.77 5.38 -23.69
CA MET A 44 8.91 4.18 -23.76
C MET A 44 8.15 3.86 -22.47
N VAL A 45 8.44 4.53 -21.35
CA VAL A 45 7.89 4.22 -20.03
C VAL A 45 6.66 5.07 -19.68
N THR A 46 6.28 6.04 -20.53
CA THR A 46 5.25 7.03 -20.17
C THR A 46 3.85 6.40 -19.98
N ILE A 47 3.40 5.52 -20.85
CA ILE A 47 2.05 4.92 -20.77
C ILE A 47 1.95 3.94 -19.59
N PRO A 48 2.88 2.97 -19.39
CA PRO A 48 2.87 2.11 -18.21
C PRO A 48 2.97 2.90 -16.88
N ALA A 49 3.77 3.97 -16.85
CA ALA A 49 3.88 4.83 -15.67
C ALA A 49 2.58 5.55 -15.35
N LEU A 50 1.86 6.06 -16.36
CA LEU A 50 0.53 6.66 -16.20
C LEU A 50 -0.50 5.65 -15.67
N ILE A 51 -0.51 4.43 -16.21
CA ILE A 51 -1.39 3.36 -15.72
C ILE A 51 -1.07 3.03 -14.27
N GLY A 52 0.20 2.91 -13.91
CA GLY A 52 0.64 2.70 -12.53
C GLY A 52 0.24 3.84 -11.58
N LEU A 53 0.32 5.10 -12.06
CA LEU A 53 -0.13 6.26 -11.31
C LEU A 53 -1.64 6.25 -11.06
N LEU A 54 -2.44 5.95 -12.09
CA LEU A 54 -3.89 5.81 -11.98
C LEU A 54 -4.27 4.65 -11.04
N GLY A 55 -3.56 3.53 -11.10
CA GLY A 55 -3.73 2.42 -10.15
C GLY A 55 -3.44 2.84 -8.71
N GLY A 56 -2.36 3.58 -8.49
CA GLY A 56 -2.02 4.14 -7.18
C GLY A 56 -3.06 5.13 -6.66
N LEU A 57 -3.59 6.00 -7.53
CA LEU A 57 -4.68 6.92 -7.19
C LEU A 57 -5.95 6.17 -6.80
N GLY A 58 -6.36 5.18 -7.61
CA GLY A 58 -7.52 4.34 -7.33
C GLY A 58 -7.41 3.61 -5.99
N ALA A 59 -6.24 3.02 -5.69
CA ALA A 59 -5.99 2.36 -4.42
C ALA A 59 -6.02 3.36 -3.24
N GLY A 60 -5.47 4.56 -3.39
CA GLY A 60 -5.52 5.60 -2.36
C GLY A 60 -6.95 6.04 -2.04
N ILE A 61 -7.79 6.22 -3.07
CA ILE A 61 -9.22 6.51 -2.89
C ILE A 61 -9.91 5.34 -2.19
N ALA A 62 -9.63 4.09 -2.62
CA ALA A 62 -10.23 2.90 -2.02
C ALA A 62 -9.91 2.79 -0.52
N TYR A 63 -8.67 3.02 -0.09
CA TYR A 63 -8.30 3.02 1.33
C TYR A 63 -9.01 4.12 2.12
N THR A 64 -9.20 5.29 1.53
CA THR A 64 -10.00 6.35 2.15
C THR A 64 -11.46 5.94 2.31
N MET A 65 -12.05 5.25 1.32
CA MET A 65 -13.40 4.69 1.43
C MET A 65 -13.49 3.60 2.52
N VAL A 66 -12.48 2.74 2.65
CA VAL A 66 -12.39 1.78 3.77
C VAL A 66 -12.46 2.50 5.11
N ARG A 67 -11.73 3.61 5.25
CA ARG A 67 -11.75 4.44 6.46
C ARG A 67 -13.14 5.01 6.74
N ILE A 68 -13.83 5.54 5.72
CA ILE A 68 -15.19 6.07 5.83
C ILE A 68 -16.15 4.96 6.28
N LEU A 69 -16.12 3.81 5.61
CA LEU A 69 -16.99 2.67 5.93
C LEU A 69 -16.74 2.14 7.34
N GLY A 70 -15.47 2.06 7.77
CA GLY A 70 -15.12 1.69 9.14
C GLY A 70 -15.68 2.67 10.16
N GLY A 71 -15.60 3.98 9.89
CA GLY A 71 -16.19 5.02 10.72
C GLY A 71 -17.72 4.94 10.83
N HIS A 72 -18.40 4.38 9.83
CA HIS A 72 -19.84 4.09 9.88
C HIS A 72 -20.18 2.71 10.51
N GLY A 73 -19.21 2.02 11.10
CA GLY A 73 -19.41 0.75 11.78
C GLY A 73 -19.51 -0.47 10.86
N VAL A 74 -19.17 -0.34 9.57
CA VAL A 74 -19.14 -1.48 8.66
C VAL A 74 -17.96 -2.39 9.03
N LYS A 75 -18.25 -3.67 9.28
CA LYS A 75 -17.23 -4.64 9.68
C LYS A 75 -16.22 -4.90 8.54
N GLY A 76 -14.93 -4.93 8.87
CA GLY A 76 -13.83 -5.17 7.92
C GLY A 76 -14.05 -6.37 6.98
N PRO A 77 -14.50 -7.55 7.45
CA PRO A 77 -14.79 -8.68 6.59
C PRO A 77 -15.83 -8.40 5.49
N ILE A 78 -16.82 -7.57 5.75
CA ILE A 78 -17.84 -7.18 4.74
C ILE A 78 -17.19 -6.33 3.66
N ILE A 79 -16.30 -5.40 4.04
CA ILE A 79 -15.55 -4.56 3.11
C ILE A 79 -14.66 -5.43 2.21
N VAL A 80 -13.91 -6.36 2.81
CA VAL A 80 -13.04 -7.29 2.05
C VAL A 80 -13.86 -8.17 1.12
N PHE A 81 -15.00 -8.68 1.57
CA PHE A 81 -15.90 -9.49 0.73
C PHE A 81 -16.40 -8.70 -0.48
N ALA A 82 -16.83 -7.44 -0.28
CA ALA A 82 -17.30 -6.58 -1.36
C ALA A 82 -16.20 -6.33 -2.41
N PHE A 83 -14.98 -6.01 -1.99
CA PHE A 83 -13.84 -5.84 -2.90
C PHE A 83 -13.52 -7.13 -3.67
N SER A 84 -13.50 -8.26 -2.98
CA SER A 84 -13.20 -9.56 -3.59
C SER A 84 -14.29 -9.95 -4.59
N LEU A 85 -15.55 -9.78 -4.24
CA LEU A 85 -16.68 -10.08 -5.11
C LEU A 85 -16.62 -9.20 -6.37
N PHE A 86 -16.41 -7.89 -6.22
CA PHE A 86 -16.27 -6.99 -7.36
C PHE A 86 -15.09 -7.39 -8.26
N SER A 87 -13.95 -7.71 -7.68
CA SER A 87 -12.76 -8.16 -8.43
C SER A 87 -13.05 -9.43 -9.21
N VAL A 88 -13.72 -10.41 -8.61
CA VAL A 88 -14.12 -11.65 -9.29
C VAL A 88 -15.07 -11.34 -10.46
N LEU A 89 -16.11 -10.53 -10.24
CA LEU A 89 -17.08 -10.19 -11.28
C LEU A 89 -16.43 -9.47 -12.47
N VAL A 90 -15.43 -8.62 -12.23
CA VAL A 90 -14.73 -7.90 -13.30
C VAL A 90 -13.72 -8.79 -14.02
N THR A 91 -13.05 -9.70 -13.31
CA THR A 91 -11.99 -10.54 -13.92
C THR A 91 -12.50 -11.86 -14.48
N ALA A 92 -13.62 -12.40 -13.99
CA ALA A 92 -14.17 -13.67 -14.43
C ALA A 92 -14.47 -13.71 -15.95
N PRO A 93 -15.08 -12.69 -16.60
CA PRO A 93 -15.30 -12.71 -18.04
C PRO A 93 -13.98 -12.86 -18.81
N TYR A 94 -12.95 -12.12 -18.43
CA TYR A 94 -11.65 -12.23 -19.07
C TYR A 94 -11.05 -13.62 -18.90
N LEU A 95 -11.17 -14.23 -17.73
CA LEU A 95 -10.69 -15.58 -17.48
C LEU A 95 -11.37 -16.61 -18.40
N VAL A 96 -12.68 -16.49 -18.65
CA VAL A 96 -13.41 -17.39 -19.54
C VAL A 96 -12.92 -17.30 -20.98
N PHE A 97 -12.67 -16.06 -21.49
CA PHE A 97 -12.27 -15.86 -22.88
C PHE A 97 -10.75 -16.03 -23.13
N ALA A 98 -9.92 -15.81 -22.12
CA ALA A 98 -8.46 -15.84 -22.25
C ALA A 98 -7.81 -16.94 -21.39
N TYR A 99 -8.58 -17.98 -21.03
CA TYR A 99 -8.05 -19.09 -20.23
C TYR A 99 -6.89 -19.78 -20.94
N LYS A 100 -5.79 -19.94 -20.20
CA LYS A 100 -4.65 -20.76 -20.61
C LYS A 100 -4.49 -21.91 -19.61
N PRO A 101 -4.34 -23.16 -20.07
CA PRO A 101 -4.11 -24.28 -19.17
C PRO A 101 -2.80 -24.06 -18.40
N MET A 102 -2.85 -24.28 -17.10
CA MET A 102 -1.72 -24.11 -16.21
C MET A 102 -1.29 -25.45 -15.60
N SER A 103 0.00 -25.59 -15.29
CA SER A 103 0.49 -26.78 -14.59
C SER A 103 0.03 -26.79 -13.13
N MET A 104 0.03 -27.96 -12.49
CA MET A 104 -0.31 -28.10 -11.07
C MET A 104 0.57 -27.21 -10.19
N GLN A 105 1.84 -27.08 -10.51
CA GLN A 105 2.76 -26.21 -9.77
C GLN A 105 2.36 -24.73 -9.87
N GLN A 106 2.00 -24.25 -11.07
CA GLN A 106 1.51 -22.89 -11.26
C GLN A 106 0.21 -22.65 -10.49
N PHE A 107 -0.71 -23.63 -10.51
CA PHE A 107 -1.95 -23.56 -9.74
C PHE A 107 -1.69 -23.45 -8.23
N LEU A 108 -0.80 -24.27 -7.69
CA LEU A 108 -0.43 -24.21 -6.26
C LEU A 108 0.21 -22.87 -5.89
N CYS A 109 1.11 -22.34 -6.72
CA CYS A 109 1.71 -21.02 -6.49
C CYS A 109 0.66 -19.90 -6.49
N LEU A 110 -0.31 -19.95 -7.42
CA LEU A 110 -1.40 -18.98 -7.46
C LEU A 110 -2.33 -19.10 -6.24
N MET A 111 -2.61 -20.31 -5.77
CA MET A 111 -3.41 -20.52 -4.55
C MET A 111 -2.70 -19.94 -3.32
N LEU A 112 -1.40 -20.20 -3.17
CA LEU A 112 -0.60 -19.62 -2.08
C LEU A 112 -0.55 -18.09 -2.16
N ALA A 113 -0.36 -17.54 -3.34
CA ALA A 113 -0.40 -16.09 -3.56
C ALA A 113 -1.78 -15.51 -3.18
N GLY A 114 -2.87 -16.19 -3.54
CA GLY A 114 -4.24 -15.79 -3.17
C GLY A 114 -4.46 -15.78 -1.66
N ILE A 115 -3.99 -16.81 -0.95
CA ILE A 115 -4.08 -16.89 0.52
C ILE A 115 -3.28 -15.76 1.16
N ALA A 116 -2.05 -15.52 0.71
CA ALA A 116 -1.21 -14.43 1.21
C ALA A 116 -1.85 -13.05 0.94
N ALA A 117 -2.41 -12.85 -0.26
CA ALA A 117 -3.12 -11.64 -0.63
C ALA A 117 -4.37 -11.40 0.23
N ALA A 118 -5.14 -12.46 0.54
CA ALA A 118 -6.29 -12.37 1.44
C ALA A 118 -5.86 -11.93 2.84
N GLY A 119 -4.80 -12.53 3.40
CA GLY A 119 -4.23 -12.11 4.69
C GLY A 119 -3.81 -10.64 4.68
N GLY A 120 -3.11 -10.21 3.65
CA GLY A 120 -2.72 -8.80 3.46
C GLY A 120 -3.93 -7.87 3.36
N GLN A 121 -4.96 -8.27 2.60
CA GLN A 121 -6.18 -7.47 2.43
C GLN A 121 -6.95 -7.30 3.74
N PHE A 122 -7.09 -8.37 4.54
CA PHE A 122 -7.71 -8.28 5.87
C PHE A 122 -6.90 -7.37 6.80
N SER A 123 -5.58 -7.49 6.80
CA SER A 123 -4.69 -6.69 7.65
C SER A 123 -4.76 -5.21 7.29
N ILE A 124 -4.66 -4.85 6.01
CA ILE A 124 -4.72 -3.44 5.57
C ILE A 124 -6.12 -2.84 5.80
N THR A 125 -7.18 -3.63 5.57
CA THR A 125 -8.55 -3.18 5.86
C THR A 125 -8.72 -2.92 7.35
N ALA A 126 -8.24 -3.81 8.22
CA ALA A 126 -8.27 -3.59 9.67
C ALA A 126 -7.50 -2.34 10.07
N ALA A 127 -6.31 -2.11 9.51
CA ALA A 127 -5.52 -0.92 9.78
C ALA A 127 -6.31 0.36 9.43
N TYR A 128 -6.81 0.48 8.21
CA TYR A 128 -7.53 1.69 7.77
C TYR A 128 -8.90 1.86 8.42
N THR A 129 -9.55 0.82 8.93
CA THR A 129 -10.78 0.96 9.71
C THR A 129 -10.54 1.51 11.12
N HIS A 130 -9.37 1.23 11.72
CA HIS A 130 -9.07 1.61 13.10
C HIS A 130 -8.22 2.88 13.25
N ALA A 131 -7.45 3.25 12.22
CA ALA A 131 -6.56 4.41 12.30
C ALA A 131 -6.63 5.28 11.03
N PRO A 132 -6.32 6.59 11.14
CA PRO A 132 -6.37 7.51 10.00
C PRO A 132 -5.25 7.23 8.98
N ALA A 133 -5.54 7.52 7.71
CA ALA A 133 -4.61 7.30 6.60
C ALA A 133 -3.23 7.94 6.82
N LYS A 134 -3.18 9.12 7.45
CA LYS A 134 -1.94 9.85 7.78
C LYS A 134 -0.99 9.10 8.71
N GLU A 135 -1.50 8.14 9.50
CA GLU A 135 -0.69 7.33 10.41
C GLU A 135 -0.24 6.03 9.76
N ILE A 136 -1.08 5.44 8.92
CA ILE A 136 -0.85 4.15 8.28
C ILE A 136 0.01 4.28 7.05
N SER A 137 -0.20 5.33 6.23
CA SER A 137 0.39 5.46 4.91
C SER A 137 1.91 5.36 4.87
N VAL A 138 2.62 5.77 5.91
CA VAL A 138 4.08 5.62 5.97
C VAL A 138 4.49 4.16 6.12
N PHE A 139 3.69 3.37 6.86
CA PHE A 139 3.96 1.94 7.06
C PHE A 139 3.64 1.11 5.82
N ASP A 140 2.70 1.56 4.98
CA ASP A 140 2.40 0.89 3.70
C ASP A 140 3.61 0.85 2.76
N TYR A 141 4.57 1.78 2.90
CA TYR A 141 5.82 1.72 2.14
C TYR A 141 6.74 0.58 2.57
N MET A 142 6.57 0.02 3.78
CA MET A 142 7.31 -1.16 4.23
C MET A 142 7.04 -2.38 3.34
N GLN A 143 5.89 -2.44 2.68
CA GLN A 143 5.59 -3.46 1.68
C GLN A 143 6.67 -3.53 0.59
N ILE A 144 7.24 -2.39 0.17
CA ILE A 144 8.30 -2.36 -0.85
C ILE A 144 9.57 -2.99 -0.28
N VAL A 145 9.90 -2.71 0.99
CA VAL A 145 11.06 -3.30 1.66
C VAL A 145 10.91 -4.82 1.79
N PHE A 146 9.76 -5.30 2.27
CA PHE A 146 9.48 -6.73 2.38
C PHE A 146 9.46 -7.43 1.03
N SER A 147 8.86 -6.83 0.01
CA SER A 147 8.87 -7.38 -1.36
C SER A 147 10.28 -7.52 -1.90
N SER A 148 11.14 -6.53 -1.67
CA SER A 148 12.53 -6.57 -2.10
C SER A 148 13.34 -7.62 -1.33
N LEU A 149 13.11 -7.78 -0.03
CA LEU A 149 13.75 -8.85 0.76
C LEU A 149 13.36 -10.23 0.23
N LEU A 150 12.09 -10.45 -0.09
CA LEU A 150 11.63 -11.69 -0.71
C LEU A 150 12.28 -11.91 -2.10
N GLY A 151 12.44 -10.85 -2.90
CA GLY A 151 13.17 -10.89 -4.17
C GLY A 151 14.62 -11.36 -3.98
N ILE A 152 15.31 -10.87 -2.96
CA ILE A 152 16.67 -11.29 -2.64
C ILE A 152 16.72 -12.78 -2.26
N PHE A 153 15.84 -13.24 -1.36
CA PHE A 153 15.88 -14.60 -0.84
C PHE A 153 15.32 -15.64 -1.82
N ILE A 154 14.28 -15.30 -2.59
CA ILE A 154 13.60 -16.27 -3.47
C ILE A 154 14.14 -16.20 -4.90
N LEU A 155 14.37 -14.98 -5.40
CA LEU A 155 14.81 -14.76 -6.79
C LEU A 155 16.31 -14.51 -6.93
N HIS A 156 17.05 -14.44 -5.80
CA HIS A 156 18.47 -14.13 -5.75
C HIS A 156 18.83 -12.77 -6.41
N GLU A 157 17.90 -11.84 -6.40
CA GLU A 157 18.10 -10.48 -6.92
C GLU A 157 18.92 -9.67 -5.92
N MET A 158 20.15 -9.25 -6.35
CA MET A 158 20.99 -8.41 -5.48
C MET A 158 20.51 -6.97 -5.47
N PRO A 159 20.27 -6.38 -4.27
CA PRO A 159 19.87 -5.00 -4.17
C PRO A 159 21.00 -4.07 -4.63
N THR A 160 20.64 -3.05 -5.36
CA THR A 160 21.61 -2.02 -5.75
C THR A 160 21.84 -1.05 -4.59
N VAL A 161 22.92 -0.28 -4.63
CA VAL A 161 23.24 0.75 -3.63
C VAL A 161 22.06 1.72 -3.44
N PHE A 162 21.40 2.10 -4.53
CA PHE A 162 20.23 2.99 -4.48
C PHE A 162 19.04 2.33 -3.79
N SER A 163 18.83 1.02 -3.98
CA SER A 163 17.78 0.29 -3.28
C SER A 163 18.04 0.27 -1.77
N VAL A 164 19.28 0.06 -1.36
CA VAL A 164 19.68 0.09 0.06
C VAL A 164 19.43 1.47 0.68
N ILE A 165 19.78 2.55 -0.02
CA ILE A 165 19.49 3.93 0.41
C ILE A 165 17.97 4.11 0.57
N GLY A 166 17.18 3.66 -0.41
CA GLY A 166 15.72 3.72 -0.35
C GLY A 166 15.13 2.97 0.85
N TYR A 167 15.64 1.78 1.20
CA TYR A 167 15.21 1.03 2.38
C TYR A 167 15.48 1.79 3.67
N VAL A 168 16.69 2.36 3.81
CA VAL A 168 17.05 3.15 4.99
C VAL A 168 16.14 4.36 5.16
N ILE A 169 15.82 5.06 4.06
CA ILE A 169 14.90 6.21 4.08
C ILE A 169 13.49 5.78 4.51
N ILE A 170 12.94 4.69 3.93
CA ILE A 170 11.59 4.21 4.26
C ILE A 170 11.51 3.76 5.72
N ILE A 171 12.47 2.94 6.16
CA ILE A 171 12.50 2.44 7.54
C ILE A 171 12.67 3.60 8.52
N GLY A 172 13.58 4.53 8.22
CA GLY A 172 13.81 5.72 9.04
C GLY A 172 12.56 6.60 9.16
N ALA A 173 11.88 6.88 8.05
CA ALA A 173 10.63 7.63 8.04
C ALA A 173 9.53 6.93 8.86
N SER A 174 9.42 5.60 8.76
CA SER A 174 8.45 4.81 9.52
C SER A 174 8.72 4.85 11.02
N ILE A 175 9.98 4.73 11.44
CA ILE A 175 10.38 4.82 12.85
C ILE A 175 10.11 6.23 13.40
N ILE A 176 10.51 7.27 12.69
CA ILE A 176 10.28 8.67 13.09
C ILE A 176 8.79 8.94 13.26
N MET A 177 7.98 8.51 12.29
CA MET A 177 6.52 8.65 12.34
C MET A 177 5.94 7.98 13.60
N PHE A 178 6.33 6.73 13.86
CA PHE A 178 5.89 5.99 15.03
C PHE A 178 6.24 6.69 16.34
N LEU A 179 7.49 7.15 16.48
CA LEU A 179 7.97 7.82 17.69
C LEU A 179 7.25 9.16 17.92
N LEU A 180 7.02 9.94 16.86
CA LEU A 180 6.33 11.23 16.96
C LEU A 180 4.84 11.07 17.27
N ASN A 181 4.17 10.10 16.68
CA ASN A 181 2.77 9.78 17.01
C ASN A 181 2.64 9.37 18.48
N ARG A 182 3.49 8.45 18.96
CA ARG A 182 3.49 7.99 20.35
C ARG A 182 3.75 9.12 21.37
N ARG A 183 4.59 10.09 21.03
CA ARG A 183 4.82 11.27 21.88
C ARG A 183 3.57 12.13 21.99
N LYS A 184 2.86 12.32 20.88
CA LYS A 184 1.65 13.13 20.85
C LYS A 184 0.52 12.51 21.67
N ASP A 185 0.34 11.20 21.58
CA ASP A 185 -0.70 10.48 22.35
C ASP A 185 -0.47 10.63 23.85
N ARG A 186 0.78 10.47 24.32
CA ARG A 186 1.12 10.68 25.75
C ARG A 186 0.85 12.11 26.24
N THR A 187 1.04 13.11 25.38
CA THR A 187 0.80 14.51 25.76
C THR A 187 -0.69 14.80 25.85
N SER A 188 -1.54 14.11 25.07
CA SER A 188 -2.98 14.25 25.12
C SER A 188 -3.65 13.50 26.29
N GLU A 189 -2.98 12.52 26.90
CA GLU A 189 -3.47 11.79 28.08
C GLU A 189 -3.11 12.52 29.41
N THR A 190 -2.22 13.49 29.38
CA THR A 190 -1.76 14.23 30.57
C THR A 190 -2.42 15.61 30.75
N VAL A 191 -3.37 15.96 29.87
CA VAL A 191 -4.16 17.19 29.94
C VAL A 191 -5.65 16.85 30.16
#